data_d28986804d82665962743dfa19444154
#
_entry.id   d28986804d82665962743dfa19444154
#
_cell.length_a   1.000
_cell.length_b   1.000
_cell.length_c   1.000
_cell.angle_alpha   90.00
_cell.angle_beta   90.00
_cell.angle_gamma   90.00
#
_symmetry.space_group_name_H-M   'P 1'
#
loop_
_entity.id
_entity.type
_entity.pdbx_description
1 polymer ?
#
loop_
_entity_poly.entity_id
_entity_poly.type
_entity_poly.pdbx_seq_one_letter_code
_entity_poly.pdbx_strand_id
1 'polypeptide(L)'
;IAAQELGVDKSALPLKRSWDFNEWGLSTEEYRNLHHLAVDEYNMMRQMPAMDRASEVLWRLSDAGVWIRIITHRLYVNWTHAKAVVDTVEWLDAAKIPYRDICFLGDKPQVGAHLYIDDAPHNIEALESTGNRVIIYDAPYNQDLTGLRAHDWESCEHLILDEATKMGFEIQSQLPGFEEGSDRF
;
A
#
# COMPACT_ATOMS: atom_id res chain seq x y z
N ILE A 1 -5.33 -15.66 -10.44
CA ILE A 1 -5.17 -15.12 -11.80
C ILE A 1 -3.91 -15.71 -12.41
N ALA A 2 -2.68 -15.32 -11.99
CA ALA A 2 -1.44 -15.75 -12.64
C ALA A 2 -1.35 -17.26 -12.86
N ALA A 3 -1.58 -18.08 -11.84
CA ALA A 3 -1.55 -19.54 -11.96
C ALA A 3 -2.57 -20.07 -12.99
N GLN A 4 -3.75 -19.47 -13.06
CA GLN A 4 -4.80 -19.81 -14.01
C GLN A 4 -4.39 -19.49 -15.44
N GLU A 5 -3.88 -18.28 -15.70
CA GLU A 5 -3.47 -17.83 -17.01
C GLU A 5 -2.23 -18.57 -17.55
N LEU A 6 -1.31 -18.92 -16.64
CA LEU A 6 -0.13 -19.68 -16.97
C LEU A 6 -0.38 -21.20 -17.07
N GLY A 7 -1.58 -21.66 -16.69
CA GLY A 7 -1.92 -23.08 -16.70
C GLY A 7 -1.10 -23.92 -15.74
N VAL A 8 -0.63 -23.34 -14.64
CA VAL A 8 0.19 -24.00 -13.62
C VAL A 8 -0.53 -24.10 -12.28
N ASP A 9 -0.09 -25.02 -11.43
CA ASP A 9 -0.57 -25.05 -10.04
C ASP A 9 -0.08 -23.80 -9.29
N LYS A 10 -0.92 -23.25 -8.39
CA LYS A 10 -0.56 -22.08 -7.59
C LYS A 10 0.73 -22.28 -6.79
N SER A 11 1.00 -23.51 -6.34
CA SER A 11 2.22 -23.86 -5.60
C SER A 11 3.50 -23.81 -6.45
N ALA A 12 3.37 -23.79 -7.78
CA ALA A 12 4.49 -23.64 -8.70
C ALA A 12 4.99 -22.17 -8.81
N LEU A 13 4.22 -21.22 -8.29
CA LEU A 13 4.60 -19.81 -8.28
C LEU A 13 5.20 -19.46 -6.91
N PRO A 14 6.53 -19.23 -6.81
CA PRO A 14 7.17 -18.93 -5.53
C PRO A 14 6.58 -17.66 -4.87
N LEU A 15 6.32 -17.75 -3.56
CA LEU A 15 5.91 -16.58 -2.76
C LEU A 15 7.12 -15.70 -2.44
N LYS A 16 8.30 -16.31 -2.20
CA LYS A 16 9.54 -15.56 -2.07
C LYS A 16 10.00 -15.17 -3.47
N ARG A 17 9.98 -13.92 -3.76
CA ARG A 17 10.21 -13.37 -5.10
C ARG A 17 10.83 -11.99 -5.06
N SER A 18 11.50 -11.63 -6.13
CA SER A 18 11.93 -10.25 -6.40
C SER A 18 10.74 -9.37 -6.79
N TRP A 19 10.97 -8.07 -6.81
CA TRP A 19 9.96 -7.09 -7.28
C TRP A 19 9.52 -7.37 -8.72
N ASP A 20 10.47 -7.78 -9.58
CA ASP A 20 10.23 -8.00 -11.02
C ASP A 20 9.65 -9.38 -11.36
N PHE A 21 9.32 -10.20 -10.35
CA PHE A 21 8.75 -11.54 -10.53
C PHE A 21 9.61 -12.49 -11.39
N ASN A 22 10.92 -12.31 -11.41
CA ASN A 22 11.85 -13.13 -12.21
C ASN A 22 11.75 -14.63 -11.88
N GLU A 23 11.43 -14.95 -10.61
CA GLU A 23 11.28 -16.34 -10.14
C GLU A 23 10.06 -17.07 -10.74
N TRP A 24 9.15 -16.32 -11.38
CA TRP A 24 8.01 -16.92 -12.11
C TRP A 24 8.38 -17.34 -13.53
N GLY A 25 9.61 -17.04 -13.97
CA GLY A 25 10.11 -17.42 -15.30
C GLY A 25 9.47 -16.63 -16.44
N LEU A 26 8.86 -15.48 -16.14
CA LEU A 26 8.23 -14.61 -17.13
C LEU A 26 9.21 -13.55 -17.60
N SER A 27 9.18 -13.26 -18.91
CA SER A 27 9.80 -12.06 -19.43
C SER A 27 9.04 -10.81 -18.97
N THR A 28 9.67 -9.65 -19.02
CA THR A 28 9.03 -8.37 -18.69
C THR A 28 7.77 -8.12 -19.51
N GLU A 29 7.75 -8.53 -20.77
CA GLU A 29 6.59 -8.37 -21.66
C GLU A 29 5.44 -9.31 -21.24
N GLU A 30 5.74 -10.57 -20.97
CA GLU A 30 4.74 -11.55 -20.51
C GLU A 30 4.15 -11.12 -19.17
N TYR A 31 4.98 -10.65 -18.23
CA TYR A 31 4.49 -10.12 -16.97
C TYR A 31 3.59 -8.90 -17.17
N ARG A 32 3.99 -7.96 -18.05
CA ARG A 32 3.17 -6.78 -18.37
C ARG A 32 1.81 -7.18 -18.95
N ASN A 33 1.78 -8.12 -19.87
CA ASN A 33 0.54 -8.61 -20.49
C ASN A 33 -0.35 -9.30 -19.44
N LEU A 34 0.22 -10.13 -18.58
CA LEU A 34 -0.49 -10.75 -17.47
C LEU A 34 -1.07 -9.71 -16.49
N HIS A 35 -0.31 -8.67 -16.19
CA HIS A 35 -0.77 -7.59 -15.33
C HIS A 35 -1.92 -6.80 -15.97
N HIS A 36 -1.83 -6.47 -17.25
CA HIS A 36 -2.92 -5.83 -18.00
C HIS A 36 -4.19 -6.67 -17.96
N LEU A 37 -4.08 -7.95 -18.28
CA LEU A 37 -5.21 -8.88 -18.20
C LEU A 37 -5.82 -8.93 -16.80
N ALA A 38 -4.99 -9.00 -15.78
CA ALA A 38 -5.43 -9.02 -14.38
C ALA A 38 -6.22 -7.77 -14.00
N VAL A 39 -5.81 -6.60 -14.47
CA VAL A 39 -6.50 -5.34 -14.19
C VAL A 39 -7.76 -5.19 -15.03
N ASP A 40 -7.68 -5.43 -16.33
CA ASP A 40 -8.77 -5.11 -17.26
C ASP A 40 -9.89 -6.17 -17.23
N GLU A 41 -9.54 -7.45 -17.26
CA GLU A 41 -10.53 -8.53 -17.32
C GLU A 41 -10.92 -9.07 -15.94
N TYR A 42 -9.93 -9.19 -15.05
CA TYR A 42 -10.17 -9.73 -13.70
C TYR A 42 -10.47 -8.67 -12.64
N ASN A 43 -10.48 -7.39 -12.98
CA ASN A 43 -10.71 -6.28 -12.06
C ASN A 43 -9.85 -6.37 -10.79
N MET A 44 -8.58 -6.77 -10.94
CA MET A 44 -7.67 -7.06 -9.83
C MET A 44 -7.61 -5.90 -8.83
N MET A 45 -7.52 -4.65 -9.31
CA MET A 45 -7.41 -3.47 -8.44
C MET A 45 -8.63 -3.24 -7.57
N ARG A 46 -9.81 -3.70 -8.01
CA ARG A 46 -11.08 -3.59 -7.29
C ARG A 46 -11.33 -4.76 -6.35
N GLN A 47 -10.79 -5.94 -6.68
CA GLN A 47 -11.11 -7.20 -5.99
C GLN A 47 -10.02 -7.68 -5.04
N MET A 48 -8.87 -7.00 -4.96
CA MET A 48 -7.83 -7.38 -4.00
C MET A 48 -8.38 -7.31 -2.57
N PRO A 49 -8.12 -8.33 -1.74
CA PRO A 49 -8.46 -8.22 -0.34
C PRO A 49 -7.64 -7.10 0.32
N ALA A 50 -8.26 -6.37 1.24
CA ALA A 50 -7.50 -5.48 2.10
C ALA A 50 -6.58 -6.29 3.01
N MET A 51 -5.48 -5.68 3.43
CA MET A 51 -4.58 -6.28 4.40
C MET A 51 -5.31 -6.36 5.75
N ASP A 52 -5.00 -7.43 6.50
CA ASP A 52 -5.61 -7.64 7.80
C ASP A 52 -5.43 -6.42 8.71
N ARG A 53 -6.50 -6.02 9.37
CA ARG A 53 -6.60 -4.88 10.29
C ARG A 53 -6.22 -3.50 9.72
N ALA A 54 -5.96 -3.38 8.43
CA ALA A 54 -5.58 -2.10 7.81
C ALA A 54 -6.62 -1.00 8.07
N SER A 55 -7.89 -1.30 7.84
CA SER A 55 -8.98 -0.34 8.05
C SER A 55 -9.07 0.11 9.50
N GLU A 56 -9.06 -0.83 10.44
CA GLU A 56 -9.15 -0.54 11.88
C GLU A 56 -8.03 0.38 12.35
N VAL A 57 -6.79 0.03 12.02
CA VAL A 57 -5.61 0.82 12.40
C VAL A 57 -5.67 2.22 11.80
N LEU A 58 -5.97 2.31 10.52
CA LEU A 58 -6.05 3.60 9.84
C LEU A 58 -7.17 4.49 10.40
N TRP A 59 -8.31 3.90 10.83
CA TRP A 59 -9.34 4.66 11.52
C TRP A 59 -8.88 5.17 12.89
N ARG A 60 -8.22 4.34 13.70
CA ARG A 60 -7.64 4.80 14.98
C ARG A 60 -6.67 5.96 14.78
N LEU A 61 -5.79 5.86 13.79
CA LEU A 61 -4.85 6.93 13.44
C LEU A 61 -5.58 8.19 12.96
N SER A 62 -6.58 8.05 12.11
CA SER A 62 -7.40 9.19 11.64
C SER A 62 -8.12 9.88 12.79
N ASP A 63 -8.70 9.13 13.70
CA ASP A 63 -9.38 9.65 14.89
C ASP A 63 -8.40 10.32 15.88
N ALA A 64 -7.17 9.82 15.93
CA ALA A 64 -6.08 10.43 16.68
C ALA A 64 -5.53 11.72 16.05
N GLY A 65 -6.04 12.13 14.89
CA GLY A 65 -5.66 13.35 14.20
C GLY A 65 -4.61 13.18 13.10
N VAL A 66 -4.23 11.96 12.76
CA VAL A 66 -3.29 11.70 11.66
C VAL A 66 -3.98 11.97 10.32
N TRP A 67 -3.37 12.84 9.50
CA TRP A 67 -3.83 13.10 8.14
C TRP A 67 -3.36 12.01 7.21
N ILE A 68 -4.27 11.13 6.78
CA ILE A 68 -3.97 10.02 5.89
C ILE A 68 -4.10 10.45 4.45
N ARG A 69 -3.02 10.25 3.69
CA ARG A 69 -2.93 10.51 2.25
C ARG A 69 -2.58 9.24 1.50
N ILE A 70 -3.31 8.96 0.44
CA ILE A 70 -3.01 7.85 -0.47
C ILE A 70 -2.16 8.38 -1.63
N ILE A 71 -1.02 7.72 -1.87
CA ILE A 71 -0.15 8.00 -3.01
C ILE A 71 -0.02 6.73 -3.83
N THR A 72 -0.47 6.76 -5.07
CA THR A 72 -0.52 5.56 -5.90
C THR A 72 -0.01 5.78 -7.31
N HIS A 73 0.75 4.78 -7.81
CA HIS A 73 1.33 4.74 -9.13
C HIS A 73 0.40 4.15 -10.20
N ARG A 74 -0.83 3.83 -9.84
CA ARG A 74 -1.75 3.01 -10.66
C ARG A 74 -2.08 3.60 -12.04
N LEU A 75 -1.96 4.91 -12.25
CA LEU A 75 -2.16 5.52 -13.57
C LEU A 75 -1.05 5.17 -14.58
N TYR A 76 0.16 4.91 -14.09
CA TYR A 76 1.31 4.62 -14.95
C TYR A 76 1.43 3.14 -15.33
N VAL A 77 0.73 2.29 -14.61
CA VAL A 77 0.75 0.85 -14.84
C VAL A 77 -0.26 0.43 -15.91
N ASN A 78 -1.32 1.22 -16.09
CA ASN A 78 -2.41 0.93 -17.03
C ASN A 78 -2.79 2.13 -17.88
N TRP A 79 -3.00 1.87 -19.18
CA TRP A 79 -3.45 2.88 -20.14
C TRP A 79 -4.93 3.27 -19.99
N THR A 80 -5.72 2.53 -19.20
CA THR A 80 -7.14 2.80 -18.89
C THR A 80 -7.25 3.66 -17.63
N HIS A 81 -6.86 4.92 -17.73
CA HIS A 81 -6.82 5.85 -16.58
C HIS A 81 -8.15 5.93 -15.82
N ALA A 82 -9.27 6.06 -16.54
CA ALA A 82 -10.59 6.13 -15.91
C ALA A 82 -10.88 4.89 -15.06
N LYS A 83 -10.60 3.69 -15.59
CA LYS A 83 -10.77 2.44 -14.85
C LYS A 83 -9.86 2.38 -13.62
N ALA A 84 -8.59 2.74 -13.78
CA ALA A 84 -7.63 2.71 -12.67
C ALA A 84 -8.05 3.64 -11.52
N VAL A 85 -8.56 4.84 -11.83
CA VAL A 85 -9.07 5.78 -10.82
C VAL A 85 -10.32 5.21 -10.14
N VAL A 86 -11.32 4.80 -10.91
CA VAL A 86 -12.59 4.29 -10.39
C VAL A 86 -12.36 3.05 -9.53
N ASP A 87 -11.65 2.05 -10.05
CA ASP A 87 -11.38 0.80 -9.31
C ASP A 87 -10.59 1.06 -8.02
N THR A 88 -9.68 2.05 -8.02
CA THR A 88 -8.92 2.41 -6.82
C THR A 88 -9.82 3.05 -5.76
N VAL A 89 -10.65 4.02 -6.13
CA VAL A 89 -11.54 4.71 -5.19
C VAL A 89 -12.60 3.75 -4.64
N GLU A 90 -13.25 2.98 -5.51
CA GLU A 90 -14.23 1.98 -5.08
C GLU A 90 -13.64 0.90 -4.18
N TRP A 91 -12.37 0.52 -4.42
CA TRP A 91 -11.68 -0.40 -3.53
C TRP A 91 -11.41 0.22 -2.14
N LEU A 92 -10.94 1.48 -2.10
CA LEU A 92 -10.70 2.19 -0.84
C LEU A 92 -12.00 2.33 -0.03
N ASP A 93 -13.10 2.66 -0.69
CA ASP A 93 -14.43 2.78 -0.06
C ASP A 93 -14.92 1.42 0.45
N ALA A 94 -14.84 0.38 -0.38
CA ALA A 94 -15.25 -0.98 0.02
C ALA A 94 -14.41 -1.55 1.16
N ALA A 95 -13.10 -1.23 1.18
CA ALA A 95 -12.18 -1.60 2.25
C ALA A 95 -12.29 -0.68 3.48
N LYS A 96 -13.15 0.35 3.43
CA LYS A 96 -13.36 1.34 4.51
C LYS A 96 -12.06 2.01 4.96
N ILE A 97 -11.20 2.36 4.01
CA ILE A 97 -9.93 3.04 4.31
C ILE A 97 -10.19 4.54 4.47
N PRO A 98 -9.93 5.14 5.64
CA PRO A 98 -10.06 6.58 5.81
C PRO A 98 -8.89 7.30 5.15
N TYR A 99 -9.19 8.24 4.27
CA TYR A 99 -8.17 9.13 3.69
C TYR A 99 -8.75 10.52 3.47
N ARG A 100 -7.89 11.53 3.47
CA ARG A 100 -8.26 12.92 3.23
C ARG A 100 -8.04 13.34 1.80
N ASP A 101 -7.01 12.80 1.18
CA ASP A 101 -6.71 13.04 -0.24
C ASP A 101 -6.02 11.83 -0.87
N ILE A 102 -6.08 11.78 -2.21
CA ILE A 102 -5.43 10.78 -3.02
C ILE A 102 -4.63 11.42 -4.15
N CYS A 103 -3.40 11.00 -4.32
CA CYS A 103 -2.49 11.46 -5.37
C CYS A 103 -2.16 10.32 -6.32
N PHE A 104 -2.49 10.50 -7.59
CA PHE A 104 -2.12 9.57 -8.66
C PHE A 104 -0.86 10.07 -9.36
N LEU A 105 0.31 9.61 -8.93
CA LEU A 105 1.58 10.00 -9.53
C LEU A 105 2.65 8.91 -9.38
N GLY A 106 3.67 8.98 -10.23
CA GLY A 106 4.78 8.04 -10.25
C GLY A 106 5.91 8.37 -9.28
N ASP A 107 6.16 9.65 -9.06
CA ASP A 107 7.26 10.13 -8.22
C ASP A 107 6.74 10.53 -6.85
N LYS A 108 6.73 9.60 -5.90
CA LYS A 108 6.19 9.80 -4.55
C LYS A 108 6.88 10.89 -3.74
N PRO A 109 8.21 11.13 -3.85
CA PRO A 109 8.86 12.25 -3.15
C PRO A 109 8.33 13.64 -3.48
N GLN A 110 7.64 13.82 -4.60
CA GLN A 110 7.00 15.10 -4.95
C GLN A 110 5.79 15.44 -4.08
N VAL A 111 5.26 14.47 -3.37
CA VAL A 111 4.12 14.67 -2.46
C VAL A 111 4.64 14.83 -1.05
N GLY A 112 4.45 16.01 -0.46
CA GLY A 112 4.89 16.25 0.91
C GLY A 112 4.09 15.44 1.93
N ALA A 113 4.80 14.71 2.78
CA ALA A 113 4.28 14.06 3.98
C ALA A 113 5.35 14.07 5.08
N HIS A 114 4.94 13.94 6.34
CA HIS A 114 5.89 13.85 7.45
C HIS A 114 6.48 12.45 7.60
N LEU A 115 5.73 11.44 7.19
CA LEU A 115 6.10 10.04 7.27
C LEU A 115 5.44 9.28 6.11
N TYR A 116 6.18 8.37 5.49
CA TYR A 116 5.70 7.51 4.42
C TYR A 116 5.66 6.07 4.88
N ILE A 117 4.77 5.29 4.29
CA ILE A 117 4.72 3.84 4.42
C ILE A 117 4.72 3.27 3.02
N ASP A 118 5.68 2.44 2.70
CA ASP A 118 5.80 1.81 1.38
C ASP A 118 6.41 0.42 1.50
N ASP A 119 6.11 -0.45 0.55
CA ASP A 119 6.67 -1.79 0.46
C ASP A 119 7.63 -1.96 -0.72
N ALA A 120 7.54 -1.08 -1.74
CA ALA A 120 8.30 -1.18 -2.97
C ALA A 120 9.72 -0.64 -2.80
N PRO A 121 10.77 -1.46 -3.06
CA PRO A 121 12.17 -1.06 -2.84
C PRO A 121 12.54 0.27 -3.52
N HIS A 122 12.21 0.44 -4.77
CA HIS A 122 12.52 1.64 -5.54
C HIS A 122 11.83 2.91 -5.01
N ASN A 123 10.61 2.79 -4.44
CA ASN A 123 9.93 3.92 -3.80
C ASN A 123 10.62 4.29 -2.48
N ILE A 124 10.97 3.28 -1.67
CA ILE A 124 11.65 3.46 -0.39
C ILE A 124 12.98 4.16 -0.62
N GLU A 125 13.80 3.67 -1.53
CA GLU A 125 15.09 4.27 -1.90
C GLU A 125 14.93 5.71 -2.41
N ALA A 126 13.94 5.98 -3.26
CA ALA A 126 13.68 7.32 -3.76
C ALA A 126 13.26 8.29 -2.64
N LEU A 127 12.41 7.86 -1.73
CA LEU A 127 11.97 8.64 -0.58
C LEU A 127 13.13 8.94 0.38
N GLU A 128 13.93 7.94 0.73
CA GLU A 128 15.08 8.07 1.62
C GLU A 128 16.17 8.96 1.01
N SER A 129 16.42 8.83 -0.31
CA SER A 129 17.42 9.65 -1.01
C SER A 129 17.09 11.15 -0.98
N THR A 130 15.84 11.51 -0.79
CA THR A 130 15.36 12.88 -0.65
C THR A 130 15.16 13.31 0.82
N GLY A 131 15.63 12.49 1.77
CA GLY A 131 15.62 12.79 3.20
C GLY A 131 14.26 12.57 3.88
N ASN A 132 13.33 11.88 3.23
CA ASN A 132 12.05 11.56 3.81
C ASN A 132 12.15 10.40 4.80
N ARG A 133 11.29 10.41 5.82
CA ARG A 133 11.12 9.29 6.75
C ARG A 133 10.19 8.26 6.16
N VAL A 134 10.63 6.99 6.16
CA VAL A 134 9.86 5.88 5.58
C VAL A 134 9.75 4.74 6.59
N ILE A 135 8.56 4.19 6.74
CA ILE A 135 8.32 2.89 7.34
C ILE A 135 8.24 1.88 6.20
N ILE A 136 9.13 0.91 6.21
CA ILE A 136 9.13 -0.21 5.28
C ILE A 136 8.03 -1.17 5.70
N TYR A 137 6.99 -1.32 4.89
CA TYR A 137 6.01 -2.38 5.13
C TYR A 137 6.56 -3.71 4.62
N ASP A 138 6.62 -4.71 5.49
CA ASP A 138 7.30 -5.97 5.23
C ASP A 138 6.72 -6.73 4.03
N ALA A 139 7.57 -7.09 3.09
CA ALA A 139 7.19 -7.82 1.89
C ALA A 139 8.31 -8.78 1.46
N PRO A 140 7.99 -9.88 0.76
CA PRO A 140 9.00 -10.87 0.32
C PRO A 140 10.12 -10.31 -0.54
N TYR A 141 9.91 -9.17 -1.18
CA TYR A 141 10.81 -8.55 -2.15
C TYR A 141 11.60 -7.35 -1.58
N ASN A 142 11.46 -7.04 -0.29
CA ASN A 142 12.16 -5.92 0.34
C ASN A 142 13.00 -6.32 1.57
N GLN A 143 13.30 -7.61 1.71
CA GLN A 143 13.99 -8.16 2.89
C GLN A 143 15.43 -7.65 3.05
N ASP A 144 16.06 -7.21 1.96
CA ASP A 144 17.43 -6.70 1.96
C ASP A 144 17.52 -5.23 2.39
N LEU A 145 16.38 -4.52 2.48
CA LEU A 145 16.33 -3.15 2.94
C LEU A 145 16.44 -3.07 4.46
N THR A 146 17.15 -2.06 4.94
CA THR A 146 17.29 -1.75 6.37
C THR A 146 16.57 -0.44 6.70
N GLY A 147 15.95 -0.35 7.87
CA GLY A 147 15.22 0.85 8.29
C GLY A 147 14.10 0.54 9.27
N LEU A 148 13.23 1.50 9.49
CA LEU A 148 12.01 1.30 10.28
C LEU A 148 11.10 0.31 9.56
N ARG A 149 10.83 -0.85 10.15
CA ARG A 149 10.07 -1.92 9.50
C ARG A 149 8.84 -2.30 10.29
N ALA A 150 7.70 -2.30 9.62
CA ALA A 150 6.43 -2.83 10.12
C ALA A 150 6.14 -4.18 9.47
N HIS A 151 5.77 -5.18 10.27
CA HIS A 151 5.43 -6.52 9.79
C HIS A 151 3.91 -6.71 9.58
N ASP A 152 3.13 -5.84 10.19
CA ASP A 152 1.67 -5.80 10.14
C ASP A 152 1.18 -4.36 10.41
N TRP A 153 -0.11 -4.15 10.33
CA TRP A 153 -0.69 -2.82 10.57
C TRP A 153 -0.63 -2.39 12.04
N GLU A 154 -0.60 -3.31 13.00
CA GLU A 154 -0.45 -2.97 14.43
C GLU A 154 0.95 -2.47 14.73
N SER A 155 1.99 -3.17 14.26
CA SER A 155 3.36 -2.69 14.38
C SER A 155 3.57 -1.38 13.61
N CYS A 156 2.87 -1.20 12.48
CA CYS A 156 2.89 0.04 11.73
C CYS A 156 2.31 1.21 12.54
N GLU A 157 1.17 1.01 13.22
CA GLU A 157 0.57 2.00 14.12
C GLU A 157 1.54 2.46 15.20
N HIS A 158 2.19 1.52 15.89
CA HIS A 158 3.18 1.83 16.92
C HIS A 158 4.32 2.69 16.38
N LEU A 159 4.86 2.33 15.22
CA LEU A 159 5.93 3.10 14.59
C LEU A 159 5.48 4.51 14.18
N ILE A 160 4.25 4.66 13.66
CA ILE A 160 3.69 5.96 13.30
C ILE A 160 3.57 6.86 14.54
N LEU A 161 3.03 6.33 15.63
CA LEU A 161 2.85 7.08 16.88
C LEU A 161 4.21 7.48 17.49
N ASP A 162 5.17 6.57 17.49
CA ASP A 162 6.53 6.84 17.96
C ASP A 162 7.23 7.92 17.12
N GLU A 163 7.16 7.82 15.80
CA GLU A 163 7.76 8.82 14.91
C GLU A 163 7.08 10.18 15.00
N ALA A 164 5.75 10.20 15.10
CA ALA A 164 5.01 11.44 15.32
C ALA A 164 5.41 12.11 16.64
N THR A 165 5.55 11.36 17.72
CA THR A 165 6.04 11.88 19.00
C THR A 165 7.45 12.44 18.89
N LYS A 166 8.38 11.76 18.20
CA LYS A 166 9.73 12.27 17.94
C LYS A 166 9.75 13.55 17.11
N MET A 167 8.77 13.73 16.23
CA MET A 167 8.59 14.95 15.45
C MET A 167 7.88 16.08 16.21
N GLY A 168 7.45 15.83 17.45
CA GLY A 168 6.79 16.81 18.31
C GLY A 168 5.29 16.98 18.01
N PHE A 169 4.66 16.02 17.35
CA PHE A 169 3.21 16.01 17.16
C PHE A 169 2.52 15.49 18.43
N GLU A 170 1.54 16.22 18.91
CA GLU A 170 0.60 15.72 19.94
C GLU A 170 -0.49 14.92 19.23
N ILE A 171 -0.42 13.60 19.32
CA ILE A 171 -1.47 12.72 18.81
C ILE A 171 -2.41 12.43 19.99
N GLN A 172 -3.68 12.77 19.82
CA GLN A 172 -4.68 12.45 20.83
C GLN A 172 -4.94 10.94 20.82
N SER A 173 -4.64 10.27 21.95
CA SER A 173 -5.12 8.90 22.14
C SER A 173 -6.64 8.90 22.12
N GLN A 174 -7.25 7.88 21.49
CA GLN A 174 -8.71 7.71 21.54
C GLN A 174 -9.21 7.79 22.99
N LEU A 175 -10.27 8.57 23.22
CA LEU A 175 -10.96 8.55 24.50
C LEU A 175 -11.51 7.14 24.74
N PRO A 176 -11.33 6.57 25.94
CA PRO A 176 -11.93 5.29 26.29
C PRO A 176 -13.45 5.33 26.07
N GLY A 177 -13.98 4.36 25.34
CA GLY A 177 -15.42 4.28 25.01
C GLY A 177 -15.79 4.71 23.58
N PHE A 178 -14.86 5.22 22.78
CA PHE A 178 -15.01 5.35 21.33
C PHE A 178 -14.42 4.12 20.67
N GLU A 179 -15.09 3.00 20.82
CA GLU A 179 -14.75 1.80 20.08
C GLU A 179 -15.26 1.95 18.65
N GLU A 180 -14.35 1.78 17.71
CA GLU A 180 -14.50 1.53 16.27
C GLU A 180 -15.64 2.25 15.54
N GLY A 181 -15.29 3.00 14.54
CA GLY A 181 -16.19 3.69 13.59
C GLY A 181 -17.23 2.84 12.87
N SER A 182 -17.94 1.95 13.58
CA SER A 182 -19.05 1.16 13.06
C SER A 182 -20.23 2.01 12.61
N ASP A 183 -20.36 3.24 13.09
CA ASP A 183 -21.47 4.15 12.81
C ASP A 183 -21.16 5.22 11.74
N ARG A 184 -20.01 5.14 11.07
CA ARG A 184 -19.58 6.17 10.11
C ARG A 184 -19.88 5.86 8.64
N PHE A 185 -20.66 4.77 8.37
CA PHE A 185 -21.07 4.37 7.03
C PHE A 185 -22.52 3.94 7.01
#